data_fc0bc3237e93da1e8e5453e778ab0290
#
_entry.id   fc0bc3237e93da1e8e5453e778ab0290
#
_cell.length_a   1.000
_cell.length_b   1.000
_cell.length_c   1.000
_cell.angle_alpha   90.00
_cell.angle_beta   90.00
_cell.angle_gamma   90.00
#
_symmetry.space_group_name_H-M   'P 1'
#
loop_
_entity.id
_entity.type
_entity.pdbx_description
1 polymer ?
#
loop_
_entity_poly.entity_id
_entity_poly.type
_entity_poly.pdbx_seq_one_letter_code
_entity_poly.pdbx_strand_id
1 'polypeptide(L)'
;RSKLTSSAYNDRNIQKYQKKTNGRAIVVHRINECDERKGTNYVNQLIAQANKCADCTVFISEFLKKIYSTTSIDMTRARVILNGADTQIFYPATDQDCSQRSLPYKVVTHHWGANWSKGFEVYQLIDQLLSQAGWRKRIEFTYIGNLPERFHFKNANHIKPLAGIDLANELRKHDIY
;
A
#
# COMPACT_ATOMS: atom_id res chain seq x y z
N ARG A 1 -19.26 0.45 -14.26
CA ARG A 1 -17.90 0.94 -13.89
C ARG A 1 -17.50 0.22 -12.63
N SER A 2 -16.48 -0.63 -12.69
CA SER A 2 -15.90 -1.18 -11.47
C SER A 2 -15.27 -0.03 -10.68
N LYS A 3 -15.80 0.27 -9.50
CA LYS A 3 -15.22 1.23 -8.55
C LYS A 3 -13.83 0.80 -8.02
N LEU A 4 -13.33 -0.34 -8.48
CA LEU A 4 -12.12 -1.00 -8.00
C LEU A 4 -10.85 -0.61 -8.78
N THR A 5 -10.99 0.04 -9.93
CA THR A 5 -9.83 0.48 -10.69
C THR A 5 -9.76 2.00 -10.68
N SER A 6 -8.62 2.53 -10.28
CA SER A 6 -8.27 3.94 -10.48
C SER A 6 -8.03 4.26 -11.97
N SER A 7 -8.05 3.25 -12.83
CA SER A 7 -7.86 3.39 -14.27
C SER A 7 -9.12 3.92 -14.94
N ALA A 8 -8.94 4.88 -15.84
CA ALA A 8 -10.00 5.37 -16.74
C ALA A 8 -10.43 4.31 -17.79
N TYR A 9 -9.66 3.24 -17.94
CA TYR A 9 -9.87 2.18 -18.92
C TYR A 9 -10.29 0.89 -18.24
N ASN A 10 -11.12 0.10 -18.90
CA ASN A 10 -11.54 -1.24 -18.49
C ASN A 10 -11.11 -2.30 -19.53
N ASP A 11 -11.33 -3.57 -19.21
CA ASP A 11 -11.04 -4.71 -20.08
C ASP A 11 -11.62 -4.57 -21.50
N ARG A 12 -12.85 -4.07 -21.63
CA ARG A 12 -13.50 -3.84 -22.94
C ARG A 12 -12.76 -2.78 -23.78
N ASN A 13 -12.26 -1.73 -23.13
CA ASN A 13 -11.47 -0.70 -23.81
C ASN A 13 -10.14 -1.30 -24.30
N ILE A 14 -9.49 -2.13 -23.48
CA ILE A 14 -8.25 -2.82 -23.83
C ILE A 14 -8.47 -3.76 -25.00
N GLN A 15 -9.52 -4.59 -24.96
CA GLN A 15 -9.87 -5.49 -26.08
C GLN A 15 -10.16 -4.74 -27.38
N LYS A 16 -10.85 -3.60 -27.32
CA LYS A 16 -11.06 -2.74 -28.49
C LYS A 16 -9.74 -2.21 -29.05
N TYR A 17 -8.82 -1.81 -28.18
CA TYR A 17 -7.50 -1.35 -28.59
C TYR A 17 -6.66 -2.46 -29.23
N GLN A 18 -6.64 -3.66 -28.64
CA GLN A 18 -5.97 -4.84 -29.21
C GLN A 18 -6.48 -5.14 -30.63
N LYS A 19 -7.81 -5.12 -30.82
CA LYS A 19 -8.42 -5.30 -32.16
C LYS A 19 -7.96 -4.23 -33.15
N LYS A 20 -7.94 -2.95 -32.72
CA LYS A 20 -7.51 -1.82 -33.55
C LYS A 20 -6.04 -1.91 -33.95
N THR A 21 -5.21 -2.48 -33.10
CA THR A 21 -3.75 -2.63 -33.34
C THR A 21 -3.38 -3.99 -33.96
N ASN A 22 -4.37 -4.80 -34.36
CA ASN A 22 -4.17 -6.16 -34.89
C ASN A 22 -3.30 -7.03 -33.96
N GLY A 23 -3.50 -6.91 -32.65
CA GLY A 23 -2.79 -7.70 -31.64
C GLY A 23 -1.31 -7.32 -31.43
N ARG A 24 -0.83 -6.18 -31.94
CA ARG A 24 0.57 -5.75 -31.74
C ARG A 24 0.87 -5.28 -30.34
N ALA A 25 -0.17 -4.85 -29.58
CA ALA A 25 0.01 -4.39 -28.20
C ALA A 25 0.04 -5.58 -27.24
N ILE A 26 1.10 -5.70 -26.47
CA ILE A 26 1.21 -6.67 -25.36
C ILE A 26 0.49 -6.09 -24.16
N VAL A 27 -0.41 -6.87 -23.57
CA VAL A 27 -1.18 -6.51 -22.37
C VAL A 27 -0.63 -7.25 -21.16
N VAL A 28 -0.06 -6.51 -20.21
CA VAL A 28 0.38 -7.04 -18.92
C VAL A 28 -0.65 -6.64 -17.86
N HIS A 29 -1.26 -7.61 -17.22
CA HIS A 29 -2.20 -7.37 -16.12
C HIS A 29 -1.51 -7.54 -14.77
N ARG A 30 -1.31 -6.41 -14.07
CA ARG A 30 -0.75 -6.43 -12.71
C ARG A 30 -1.89 -6.54 -11.69
N ILE A 31 -1.89 -7.62 -10.92
CA ILE A 31 -2.91 -7.92 -9.91
C ILE A 31 -2.36 -7.59 -8.52
N ASN A 32 -3.06 -6.69 -7.82
CA ASN A 32 -2.69 -6.19 -6.51
C ASN A 32 -3.83 -6.20 -5.49
N GLU A 33 -4.97 -6.79 -5.82
CA GLU A 33 -6.16 -6.85 -4.96
C GLU A 33 -6.80 -8.24 -4.99
N CYS A 34 -7.59 -8.55 -3.93
CA CYS A 34 -8.41 -9.73 -3.82
C CYS A 34 -9.57 -9.52 -2.85
N ASP A 35 -10.54 -10.43 -2.87
CA ASP A 35 -11.69 -10.41 -1.98
C ASP A 35 -11.28 -10.47 -0.51
N GLU A 36 -10.30 -11.30 -0.17
CA GLU A 36 -9.80 -11.52 1.18
C GLU A 36 -9.27 -10.23 1.83
N ARG A 37 -8.64 -9.39 1.02
CA ARG A 37 -8.13 -8.09 1.49
C ARG A 37 -9.20 -7.00 1.55
N LYS A 38 -10.22 -7.10 0.71
CA LYS A 38 -11.29 -6.10 0.59
C LYS A 38 -12.50 -6.41 1.45
N GLY A 39 -12.63 -7.63 1.96
CA GLY A 39 -13.85 -8.11 2.60
C GLY A 39 -15.03 -8.17 1.63
N THR A 40 -14.77 -8.57 0.39
CA THR A 40 -15.76 -8.67 -0.70
C THR A 40 -15.86 -10.11 -1.21
N ASN A 41 -16.81 -10.39 -2.11
CA ASN A 41 -17.00 -11.71 -2.69
C ASN A 41 -17.14 -11.68 -4.24
N TYR A 42 -16.72 -10.59 -4.86
CA TYR A 42 -16.87 -10.37 -6.31
C TYR A 42 -15.59 -9.85 -6.99
N VAL A 43 -14.61 -9.38 -6.24
CA VAL A 43 -13.38 -8.79 -6.77
C VAL A 43 -12.56 -9.80 -7.52
N ASN A 44 -12.39 -11.01 -6.96
CA ASN A 44 -11.61 -12.08 -7.59
C ASN A 44 -12.21 -12.48 -8.94
N GLN A 45 -13.53 -12.57 -9.03
CA GLN A 45 -14.21 -12.89 -10.28
C GLN A 45 -14.03 -11.79 -11.34
N LEU A 46 -14.19 -10.52 -10.94
CA LEU A 46 -14.02 -9.39 -11.86
C LEU A 46 -12.58 -9.29 -12.38
N ILE A 47 -11.59 -9.51 -11.52
CA ILE A 47 -10.18 -9.51 -11.90
C ILE A 47 -9.86 -10.66 -12.84
N ALA A 48 -10.34 -11.87 -12.54
CA ALA A 48 -10.16 -13.03 -13.42
C ALA A 48 -10.84 -12.83 -14.78
N GLN A 49 -12.02 -12.21 -14.82
CA GLN A 49 -12.67 -11.85 -16.08
C GLN A 49 -11.88 -10.82 -16.87
N ALA A 50 -11.39 -9.76 -16.22
CA ALA A 50 -10.57 -8.74 -16.87
C ALA A 50 -9.23 -9.31 -17.38
N ASN A 51 -8.69 -10.32 -16.71
CA ASN A 51 -7.44 -10.98 -17.10
C ASN A 51 -7.49 -11.70 -18.46
N LYS A 52 -8.67 -12.04 -18.95
CA LYS A 52 -8.85 -12.73 -20.24
C LYS A 52 -8.26 -11.98 -21.44
N CYS A 53 -8.06 -10.67 -21.33
CA CYS A 53 -7.41 -9.86 -22.37
C CYS A 53 -5.90 -9.71 -22.18
N ALA A 54 -5.34 -10.30 -21.12
CA ALA A 54 -3.92 -10.16 -20.82
C ALA A 54 -3.08 -11.25 -21.50
N ASP A 55 -1.93 -10.84 -22.04
CA ASP A 55 -0.92 -11.74 -22.57
C ASP A 55 -0.03 -12.30 -21.45
N CYS A 56 0.19 -11.50 -20.40
CA CYS A 56 0.96 -11.85 -19.20
C CYS A 56 0.28 -11.36 -17.95
N THR A 57 0.44 -12.10 -16.85
CA THR A 57 -0.07 -11.73 -15.52
C THR A 57 1.08 -11.53 -14.55
N VAL A 58 1.05 -10.42 -13.80
CA VAL A 58 2.00 -10.14 -12.74
C VAL A 58 1.25 -10.02 -11.40
N PHE A 59 1.59 -10.88 -10.45
CA PHE A 59 1.12 -10.78 -9.07
C PHE A 59 2.15 -10.04 -8.23
N ILE A 60 1.69 -9.21 -7.29
CA ILE A 60 2.60 -8.49 -6.38
C ILE A 60 3.05 -9.33 -5.18
N SER A 61 2.53 -10.55 -5.03
CA SER A 61 2.91 -11.48 -3.96
C SER A 61 2.55 -12.92 -4.31
N GLU A 62 3.22 -13.89 -3.70
CA GLU A 62 2.87 -15.31 -3.79
C GLU A 62 1.47 -15.59 -3.19
N PHE A 63 1.09 -14.84 -2.16
CA PHE A 63 -0.26 -14.91 -1.57
C PHE A 63 -1.34 -14.67 -2.64
N LEU A 64 -1.24 -13.58 -3.40
CA LEU A 64 -2.19 -13.30 -4.47
C LEU A 64 -2.16 -14.36 -5.57
N LYS A 65 -0.97 -14.80 -6.00
CA LYS A 65 -0.83 -15.87 -6.98
C LYS A 65 -1.54 -17.15 -6.53
N LYS A 66 -1.42 -17.52 -5.23
CA LYS A 66 -2.09 -18.67 -4.64
C LYS A 66 -3.61 -18.53 -4.67
N ILE A 67 -4.15 -17.35 -4.30
CA ILE A 67 -5.60 -17.08 -4.36
C ILE A 67 -6.13 -17.29 -5.78
N TYR A 68 -5.46 -16.69 -6.75
CA TYR A 68 -5.92 -16.74 -8.15
C TYR A 68 -5.61 -18.06 -8.87
N SER A 69 -4.82 -18.97 -8.29
CA SER A 69 -4.52 -20.28 -8.90
C SER A 69 -5.76 -21.17 -9.08
N THR A 70 -6.83 -20.90 -8.34
CA THR A 70 -8.13 -21.61 -8.47
C THR A 70 -9.10 -20.94 -9.43
N THR A 71 -8.68 -19.85 -10.08
CA THR A 71 -9.50 -19.09 -11.05
C THR A 71 -9.16 -19.47 -12.49
N SER A 72 -9.80 -18.80 -13.45
CA SER A 72 -9.54 -18.99 -14.88
C SER A 72 -8.26 -18.30 -15.41
N ILE A 73 -7.42 -17.76 -14.53
CA ILE A 73 -6.16 -17.11 -14.94
C ILE A 73 -5.13 -18.17 -15.34
N ASP A 74 -4.50 -17.98 -16.50
CA ASP A 74 -3.44 -18.85 -16.98
C ASP A 74 -2.15 -18.65 -16.15
N MET A 75 -1.87 -19.60 -15.26
CA MET A 75 -0.70 -19.55 -14.38
C MET A 75 0.62 -19.81 -15.11
N THR A 76 0.60 -20.36 -16.34
CA THR A 76 1.83 -20.58 -17.12
C THR A 76 2.45 -19.27 -17.59
N ARG A 77 1.60 -18.25 -17.80
CA ARG A 77 1.99 -16.88 -18.16
C ARG A 77 2.03 -15.92 -16.97
N ALA A 78 1.99 -16.45 -15.74
CA ALA A 78 1.98 -15.66 -14.54
C ALA A 78 3.37 -15.61 -13.89
N ARG A 79 3.73 -14.44 -13.37
CA ARG A 79 4.96 -14.22 -12.59
C ARG A 79 4.62 -13.45 -11.33
N VAL A 80 5.42 -13.65 -10.28
CA VAL A 80 5.39 -12.80 -9.09
C VAL A 80 6.51 -11.79 -9.20
N ILE A 81 6.15 -10.51 -9.14
CA ILE A 81 7.10 -9.40 -9.06
C ILE A 81 6.67 -8.56 -7.86
N LEU A 82 7.47 -8.63 -6.80
CA LEU A 82 7.21 -7.90 -5.56
C LEU A 82 7.28 -6.39 -5.80
N ASN A 83 6.51 -5.64 -5.01
CA ASN A 83 6.71 -4.20 -4.95
C ASN A 83 8.05 -3.92 -4.26
N GLY A 84 8.80 -3.00 -4.81
CA GLY A 84 10.04 -2.49 -4.22
C GLY A 84 9.95 -1.00 -3.94
N ALA A 85 10.81 -0.53 -3.05
CA ALA A 85 11.07 0.88 -2.87
C ALA A 85 12.25 1.31 -3.78
N ASP A 86 12.26 2.57 -4.18
CA ASP A 86 13.41 3.15 -4.85
C ASP A 86 14.56 3.30 -3.84
N THR A 87 15.60 2.49 -3.97
CA THR A 87 16.73 2.46 -3.05
C THR A 87 17.63 3.68 -3.13
N GLN A 88 17.50 4.51 -4.16
CA GLN A 88 18.19 5.80 -4.24
C GLN A 88 17.50 6.85 -3.35
N ILE A 89 16.22 6.68 -3.08
CA ILE A 89 15.42 7.57 -2.24
C ILE A 89 15.28 7.01 -0.83
N PHE A 90 14.92 5.71 -0.72
CA PHE A 90 14.68 5.01 0.54
C PHE A 90 15.86 4.10 0.86
N TYR A 91 16.79 4.59 1.65
CA TYR A 91 17.97 3.87 2.11
C TYR A 91 18.06 3.89 3.65
N PRO A 92 18.68 2.88 4.27
CA PRO A 92 18.85 2.84 5.72
C PRO A 92 19.59 4.06 6.26
N ALA A 93 19.28 4.43 7.50
CA ALA A 93 20.10 5.38 8.25
C ALA A 93 21.52 4.84 8.45
N THR A 94 22.49 5.72 8.57
CA THR A 94 23.88 5.34 8.87
C THR A 94 24.05 4.95 10.34
N ASP A 95 25.10 4.19 10.67
CA ASP A 95 25.39 3.81 12.06
C ASP A 95 25.60 5.05 12.96
N GLN A 96 26.09 6.15 12.42
CA GLN A 96 26.22 7.42 13.13
C GLN A 96 24.86 8.00 13.53
N ASP A 97 23.85 7.90 12.64
CA ASP A 97 22.49 8.37 12.94
C ASP A 97 21.84 7.51 14.04
N CYS A 98 22.18 6.22 14.09
CA CYS A 98 21.67 5.29 15.08
C CYS A 98 22.28 5.46 16.48
N SER A 99 23.51 5.92 16.58
CA SER A 99 24.24 6.07 17.85
C SER A 99 23.76 7.24 18.72
N GLN A 100 22.99 8.18 18.17
CA GLN A 100 22.46 9.36 18.87
C GLN A 100 21.02 9.22 19.35
N ARG A 101 20.44 8.01 19.26
CA ARG A 101 19.06 7.78 19.69
C ARG A 101 18.91 7.97 21.20
N SER A 102 17.98 8.82 21.58
CA SER A 102 17.66 9.13 22.98
C SER A 102 16.14 9.20 23.18
N LEU A 103 15.70 9.09 24.43
CA LEU A 103 14.29 9.26 24.75
C LEU A 103 13.85 10.73 24.57
N PRO A 104 12.60 10.92 24.12
CA PRO A 104 11.63 9.94 23.64
C PRO A 104 12.02 9.37 22.27
N TYR A 105 11.81 8.04 22.07
CA TYR A 105 11.96 7.45 20.74
C TYR A 105 10.88 7.96 19.80
N LYS A 106 11.30 8.39 18.61
CA LYS A 106 10.41 8.87 17.56
C LYS A 106 9.91 7.69 16.73
N VAL A 107 8.64 7.39 16.85
CA VAL A 107 7.97 6.30 16.13
C VAL A 107 7.12 6.87 15.02
N VAL A 108 7.24 6.34 13.81
CA VAL A 108 6.46 6.78 12.66
C VAL A 108 5.77 5.61 11.97
N THR A 109 4.61 5.86 11.42
CA THR A 109 3.99 4.99 10.43
C THR A 109 3.37 5.81 9.31
N HIS A 110 3.27 5.21 8.12
CA HIS A 110 2.62 5.91 7.02
C HIS A 110 1.76 4.97 6.17
N HIS A 111 0.67 5.50 5.65
CA HIS A 111 -0.07 4.90 4.55
C HIS A 111 -1.03 5.90 3.89
N TRP A 112 -1.26 5.70 2.60
CA TRP A 112 -2.09 6.61 1.81
C TRP A 112 -3.58 6.51 2.16
N GLY A 113 -4.08 5.30 2.43
CA GLY A 113 -5.51 5.06 2.61
C GLY A 113 -5.99 5.38 4.01
N ALA A 114 -7.15 6.03 4.13
CA ALA A 114 -7.83 6.37 5.37
C ALA A 114 -8.81 5.28 5.87
N ASN A 115 -8.65 4.03 5.42
CA ASN A 115 -9.52 2.95 5.86
C ASN A 115 -9.16 2.56 7.30
N TRP A 116 -10.18 2.41 8.15
CA TRP A 116 -10.02 2.04 9.56
C TRP A 116 -9.20 0.76 9.77
N SER A 117 -9.39 -0.24 8.91
CA SER A 117 -8.63 -1.51 8.93
C SER A 117 -7.11 -1.36 8.69
N LYS A 118 -6.62 -0.15 8.45
CA LYS A 118 -5.18 0.16 8.32
C LYS A 118 -4.47 0.35 9.67
N GLY A 119 -5.08 -0.10 10.75
CA GLY A 119 -4.48 -0.05 12.09
C GLY A 119 -4.92 1.16 12.93
N PHE A 120 -5.96 1.88 12.53
CA PHE A 120 -6.40 3.07 13.26
C PHE A 120 -6.88 2.76 14.69
N GLU A 121 -7.31 1.55 14.99
CA GLU A 121 -7.59 1.10 16.36
C GLU A 121 -6.32 1.16 17.23
N VAL A 122 -5.20 0.69 16.69
CA VAL A 122 -3.91 0.73 17.38
C VAL A 122 -3.41 2.17 17.51
N TYR A 123 -3.55 2.97 16.46
CA TYR A 123 -3.11 4.38 16.50
C TYR A 123 -3.92 5.20 17.50
N GLN A 124 -5.22 4.92 17.63
CA GLN A 124 -6.08 5.53 18.64
C GLN A 124 -5.63 5.16 20.06
N LEU A 125 -5.26 3.89 20.29
CA LEU A 125 -4.73 3.45 21.56
C LEU A 125 -3.40 4.14 21.90
N ILE A 126 -2.49 4.23 20.93
CA ILE A 126 -1.22 4.96 21.12
C ILE A 126 -1.50 6.43 21.47
N ASP A 127 -2.40 7.09 20.75
CA ASP A 127 -2.77 8.48 21.02
C ASP A 127 -3.33 8.66 22.45
N GLN A 128 -4.14 7.70 22.93
CA GLN A 128 -4.64 7.69 24.29
C GLN A 128 -3.50 7.50 25.33
N LEU A 129 -2.58 6.56 25.09
CA LEU A 129 -1.42 6.35 25.96
C LEU A 129 -0.55 7.60 26.06
N LEU A 130 -0.39 8.34 24.98
CA LEU A 130 0.36 9.59 24.93
C LEU A 130 -0.30 10.72 25.74
N SER A 131 -1.54 10.58 26.22
CA SER A 131 -2.10 11.52 27.21
C SER A 131 -1.38 11.48 28.55
N GLN A 132 -0.69 10.39 28.86
CA GLN A 132 0.04 10.17 30.10
C GLN A 132 1.49 10.65 30.01
N ALA A 133 1.96 11.44 30.94
CA ALA A 133 3.31 12.00 30.96
C ALA A 133 4.43 10.93 30.93
N GLY A 134 4.19 9.75 31.52
CA GLY A 134 5.13 8.63 31.48
C GLY A 134 5.40 8.10 30.08
N TRP A 135 4.38 8.04 29.23
CA TRP A 135 4.52 7.60 27.86
C TRP A 135 5.16 8.66 26.97
N ARG A 136 4.77 9.94 27.12
CA ARG A 136 5.41 11.06 26.37
C ARG A 136 6.92 11.19 26.60
N LYS A 137 7.39 10.78 27.76
CA LYS A 137 8.84 10.73 28.04
C LYS A 137 9.55 9.58 27.35
N ARG A 138 8.83 8.60 26.81
CA ARG A 138 9.38 7.38 26.20
C ARG A 138 9.23 7.36 24.69
N ILE A 139 8.09 7.81 24.18
CA ILE A 139 7.80 7.79 22.75
C ILE A 139 7.13 9.09 22.29
N GLU A 140 7.43 9.46 21.06
CA GLU A 140 6.72 10.41 20.25
C GLU A 140 6.17 9.65 19.04
N PHE A 141 4.89 9.79 18.72
CA PHE A 141 4.28 9.07 17.61
C PHE A 141 3.84 10.02 16.51
N THR A 142 4.25 9.73 15.29
CA THR A 142 3.91 10.47 14.07
C THR A 142 3.19 9.56 13.09
N TYR A 143 2.02 9.97 12.64
CA TYR A 143 1.29 9.34 11.56
C TYR A 143 1.36 10.21 10.29
N ILE A 144 1.78 9.61 9.16
CA ILE A 144 1.83 10.29 7.86
C ILE A 144 0.78 9.66 6.95
N GLY A 145 -0.23 10.44 6.54
CA GLY A 145 -1.28 9.92 5.66
C GLY A 145 -2.62 10.60 5.80
N ASN A 146 -3.62 10.04 5.12
CA ASN A 146 -5.00 10.49 5.25
C ASN A 146 -5.66 9.88 6.49
N LEU A 147 -6.47 10.67 7.17
CA LEU A 147 -7.25 10.21 8.33
C LEU A 147 -8.63 9.71 7.91
N PRO A 148 -9.21 8.72 8.63
CA PRO A 148 -10.63 8.40 8.50
C PRO A 148 -11.50 9.61 8.80
N GLU A 149 -12.70 9.62 8.24
CA GLU A 149 -13.68 10.68 8.51
C GLU A 149 -13.95 10.77 10.03
N ARG A 150 -13.95 12.00 10.56
CA ARG A 150 -14.18 12.33 11.98
C ARG A 150 -13.12 11.79 12.96
N PHE A 151 -12.00 11.24 12.47
CA PHE A 151 -10.89 10.85 13.34
C PHE A 151 -9.81 11.93 13.37
N HIS A 152 -9.33 12.26 14.57
CA HIS A 152 -8.23 13.20 14.78
C HIS A 152 -7.38 12.73 15.96
N PHE A 153 -6.07 12.84 15.82
CA PHE A 153 -5.14 12.66 16.93
C PHE A 153 -5.23 13.84 17.90
N LYS A 154 -5.12 13.57 19.21
CA LYS A 154 -5.09 14.59 20.28
C LYS A 154 -3.69 14.81 20.84
N ASN A 155 -2.87 13.76 20.80
CA ASN A 155 -1.56 13.74 21.45
C ASN A 155 -0.44 13.34 20.49
N ALA A 156 -0.76 12.62 19.42
CA ALA A 156 0.19 12.20 18.38
C ALA A 156 0.30 13.25 17.26
N ASN A 157 1.42 13.25 16.56
CA ASN A 157 1.65 14.12 15.42
C ASN A 157 0.96 13.55 14.17
N HIS A 158 0.34 14.44 13.39
CA HIS A 158 -0.23 14.09 12.09
C HIS A 158 0.38 14.92 10.99
N ILE A 159 0.92 14.24 9.98
CA ILE A 159 1.43 14.85 8.76
C ILE A 159 0.56 14.39 7.59
N LYS A 160 0.18 15.32 6.72
CA LYS A 160 -0.54 15.00 5.47
C LYS A 160 0.27 14.03 4.60
N PRO A 161 -0.36 13.29 3.67
CA PRO A 161 0.35 12.36 2.81
C PRO A 161 1.57 12.97 2.14
N LEU A 162 2.71 12.29 2.30
CA LEU A 162 3.98 12.61 1.63
C LEU A 162 4.31 11.50 0.64
N ALA A 163 5.15 11.78 -0.34
CA ALA A 163 5.62 10.80 -1.33
C ALA A 163 7.08 11.07 -1.73
N GLY A 164 7.73 10.07 -2.33
CA GLY A 164 9.08 10.20 -2.86
C GLY A 164 10.09 10.69 -1.82
N ILE A 165 10.90 11.67 -2.21
CA ILE A 165 11.98 12.20 -1.36
C ILE A 165 11.47 12.88 -0.08
N ASP A 166 10.31 13.54 -0.11
CA ASP A 166 9.76 14.20 1.07
C ASP A 166 9.36 13.18 2.13
N LEU A 167 8.72 12.06 1.70
CA LEU A 167 8.42 10.95 2.61
C LEU A 167 9.71 10.33 3.17
N ALA A 168 10.70 10.06 2.33
CA ALA A 168 11.96 9.49 2.76
C ALA A 168 12.70 10.39 3.76
N ASN A 169 12.72 11.69 3.51
CA ASN A 169 13.31 12.68 4.42
C ASN A 169 12.58 12.72 5.77
N GLU A 170 11.26 12.61 5.74
CA GLU A 170 10.48 12.59 6.98
C GLU A 170 10.72 11.30 7.77
N LEU A 171 10.71 10.13 7.11
CA LEU A 171 10.96 8.84 7.76
C LEU A 171 12.34 8.79 8.45
N ARG A 172 13.38 9.39 7.83
CA ARG A 172 14.74 9.45 8.40
C ARG A 172 14.87 10.24 9.70
N LYS A 173 13.90 11.09 10.04
CA LYS A 173 13.87 11.83 11.30
C LYS A 173 13.39 10.98 12.50
N HIS A 174 12.99 9.72 12.23
CA HIS A 174 12.38 8.84 13.22
C HIS A 174 13.27 7.63 13.51
N ASP A 175 13.13 7.08 14.71
CA ASP A 175 13.93 5.96 15.20
C ASP A 175 13.32 4.61 14.86
N ILE A 176 12.00 4.54 14.78
CA ILE A 176 11.21 3.30 14.60
C ILE A 176 10.13 3.54 13.55
N TYR A 177 10.02 2.59 12.62
CA TYR A 177 8.98 2.55 11.62
C TYR A 177 8.11 1.28 11.74
#